data_60e1c5ab24075f30e7f73e141c9ddfee
#
_entry.id   60e1c5ab24075f30e7f73e141c9ddfee
#
_cell.length_a   1.000
_cell.length_b   1.000
_cell.length_c   1.000
_cell.angle_alpha   90.00
_cell.angle_beta   90.00
_cell.angle_gamma   90.00
#
_symmetry.space_group_name_H-M   'P 1'
#
loop_
_entity.id
_entity.type
_entity.pdbx_description
1 polymer ?
#
loop_
_entity_poly.entity_id
_entity_poly.type
_entity_poly.pdbx_seq_one_letter_code
_entity_poly.pdbx_strand_id
1 'polypeptide(L)'
;TPLRPWLDVRMPNFGIGIDDATTLTRYFAVMGKQRVPYEYVSLHEPPAEHIRAGRLLMSKDYFDCFSCHQQGDKNPEGPPEGWAPDLSLAKRRLRPVWIAKWLKDPQKVEPGTKMPSYYPGGPDDVLGGKEDRQIQAITDYLMHLGER
;
A
#
# COMPACT_ATOMS: atom_id res chain seq x y z
N THR A 1 -5.96 -9.29 18.08
CA THR A 1 -4.58 -8.80 18.15
C THR A 1 -4.53 -7.40 17.56
N PRO A 2 -3.88 -6.41 18.20
CA PRO A 2 -3.76 -5.07 17.64
C PRO A 2 -3.03 -5.10 16.31
N LEU A 3 -3.52 -4.35 15.34
CA LEU A 3 -2.89 -4.24 14.00
C LEU A 3 -1.54 -3.52 14.06
N ARG A 4 -1.35 -2.70 15.07
CA ARG A 4 -0.13 -1.94 15.34
C ARG A 4 0.21 -2.07 16.81
N PRO A 5 0.84 -3.18 17.24
CA PRO A 5 1.09 -3.46 18.65
C PRO A 5 2.03 -2.45 19.31
N TRP A 6 2.82 -1.73 18.51
CA TRP A 6 3.77 -0.69 18.95
C TRP A 6 3.14 0.68 19.24
N LEU A 7 1.85 0.88 18.91
CA LEU A 7 1.16 2.13 19.23
C LEU A 7 0.44 2.00 20.58
N ASP A 8 0.61 2.99 21.44
CA ASP A 8 -0.11 3.09 22.71
C ASP A 8 -1.58 3.42 22.50
N VAL A 9 -1.86 4.19 21.44
CA VAL A 9 -3.24 4.53 21.06
C VAL A 9 -3.96 3.31 20.50
N ARG A 10 -5.12 3.00 21.05
CA ARG A 10 -5.99 1.89 20.61
C ARG A 10 -7.35 2.44 20.21
N MET A 11 -7.91 1.87 19.15
CA MET A 11 -9.33 2.12 18.84
C MET A 11 -10.20 1.55 19.96
N PRO A 12 -11.16 2.32 20.48
CA PRO A 12 -12.11 1.79 21.45
C PRO A 12 -12.83 0.56 20.91
N ASN A 13 -13.12 -0.38 21.81
CA ASN A 13 -14.01 -1.48 21.48
C ASN A 13 -15.45 -1.00 21.69
N PHE A 14 -16.20 -0.81 20.62
CA PHE A 14 -17.59 -0.34 20.64
C PHE A 14 -18.60 -1.48 20.85
N GLY A 15 -18.16 -2.72 21.02
CA GLY A 15 -19.04 -3.87 21.17
C GLY A 15 -19.91 -4.16 19.94
N ILE A 16 -19.44 -3.76 18.75
CA ILE A 16 -20.18 -3.92 17.49
C ILE A 16 -20.32 -5.40 17.15
N GLY A 17 -21.57 -5.86 17.02
CA GLY A 17 -21.88 -7.20 16.54
C GLY A 17 -21.70 -7.35 15.02
N ILE A 18 -21.82 -8.59 14.52
CA ILE A 18 -21.63 -8.87 13.09
C ILE A 18 -22.67 -8.15 12.21
N ASP A 19 -23.90 -8.01 12.67
CA ASP A 19 -24.97 -7.35 11.93
C ASP A 19 -24.73 -5.84 11.83
N ASP A 20 -24.30 -5.22 12.93
CA ASP A 20 -23.95 -3.80 12.96
C ASP A 20 -22.72 -3.55 12.07
N ALA A 21 -21.68 -4.40 12.16
CA ALA A 21 -20.49 -4.31 11.32
C ALA A 21 -20.86 -4.45 9.83
N THR A 22 -21.76 -5.37 9.49
CA THR A 22 -22.26 -5.57 8.13
C THR A 22 -23.03 -4.34 7.63
N THR A 23 -23.88 -3.77 8.49
CA THR A 23 -24.64 -2.57 8.17
C THR A 23 -23.74 -1.38 7.92
N LEU A 24 -22.74 -1.15 8.79
CA LEU A 24 -21.73 -0.10 8.59
C LEU A 24 -20.92 -0.30 7.33
N THR A 25 -20.49 -1.52 7.06
CA THR A 25 -19.74 -1.86 5.84
C THR A 25 -20.55 -1.53 4.59
N ARG A 26 -21.83 -1.91 4.56
CA ARG A 26 -22.74 -1.59 3.45
C ARG A 26 -22.96 -0.09 3.30
N TYR A 27 -23.15 0.62 4.41
CA TYR A 27 -23.30 2.07 4.40
C TYR A 27 -22.10 2.76 3.77
N PHE A 28 -20.88 2.45 4.23
CA PHE A 28 -19.67 3.04 3.67
C PHE A 28 -19.42 2.62 2.21
N ALA A 29 -19.77 1.40 1.83
CA ALA A 29 -19.68 0.96 0.45
C ALA A 29 -20.61 1.77 -0.46
N VAL A 30 -21.85 2.02 -0.05
CA VAL A 30 -22.78 2.86 -0.81
C VAL A 30 -22.27 4.29 -0.91
N MET A 31 -21.82 4.88 0.21
CA MET A 31 -21.22 6.22 0.21
C MET A 31 -20.01 6.33 -0.71
N GLY A 32 -19.17 5.28 -0.73
CA GLY A 32 -18.01 5.17 -1.61
C GLY A 32 -18.33 4.71 -3.03
N LYS A 33 -19.63 4.55 -3.40
CA LYS A 33 -20.08 4.02 -4.69
C LYS A 33 -19.43 2.66 -5.03
N GLN A 34 -19.23 1.82 -4.03
CA GLN A 34 -18.64 0.50 -4.17
C GLN A 34 -19.70 -0.60 -4.19
N ARG A 35 -19.41 -1.69 -4.90
CA ARG A 35 -20.28 -2.86 -4.91
C ARG A 35 -20.13 -3.68 -3.61
N VAL A 36 -21.22 -4.27 -3.15
CA VAL A 36 -21.26 -5.22 -2.03
C VAL A 36 -21.96 -6.48 -2.53
N PRO A 37 -21.43 -7.69 -2.27
CA PRO A 37 -20.17 -7.99 -1.58
C PRO A 37 -18.96 -7.50 -2.36
N TYR A 38 -17.86 -7.32 -1.65
CA TYR A 38 -16.60 -6.87 -2.23
C TYR A 38 -16.06 -7.93 -3.19
N GLU A 39 -16.02 -7.63 -4.48
CA GLU A 39 -15.44 -8.54 -5.46
C GLU A 39 -13.91 -8.54 -5.32
N TYR A 40 -13.34 -9.71 -5.11
CA TYR A 40 -11.90 -9.89 -5.13
C TYR A 40 -11.39 -9.63 -6.55
N VAL A 41 -10.53 -8.63 -6.69
CA VAL A 41 -9.88 -8.39 -7.99
C VAL A 41 -8.90 -9.53 -8.23
N SER A 42 -9.18 -10.38 -9.23
CA SER A 42 -8.21 -11.36 -9.70
C SER A 42 -6.97 -10.62 -10.20
N LEU A 43 -5.85 -10.89 -9.57
CA LEU A 43 -4.57 -10.35 -10.02
C LEU A 43 -4.06 -11.22 -11.17
N HIS A 44 -3.74 -10.59 -12.28
CA HIS A 44 -2.96 -11.25 -13.31
C HIS A 44 -1.57 -11.55 -12.76
N GLU A 45 -1.00 -12.68 -13.14
CA GLU A 45 0.40 -12.94 -12.84
C GLU A 45 1.27 -11.91 -13.58
N PRO A 46 2.00 -11.06 -12.85
CA PRO A 46 2.75 -9.99 -13.48
C PRO A 46 3.99 -10.52 -14.18
N PRO A 47 4.48 -9.84 -15.22
CA PRO A 47 5.76 -10.19 -15.83
C PRO A 47 6.88 -10.21 -14.77
N ALA A 48 7.76 -11.20 -14.84
CA ALA A 48 8.91 -11.31 -13.93
C ALA A 48 9.80 -10.05 -13.96
N GLU A 49 9.84 -9.35 -15.10
CA GLU A 49 10.50 -8.04 -15.23
C GLU A 49 9.90 -7.00 -14.28
N HIS A 50 8.57 -6.92 -14.17
CA HIS A 50 7.90 -5.97 -13.27
C HIS A 50 8.20 -6.27 -11.80
N ILE A 51 8.18 -7.54 -11.41
CA ILE A 51 8.53 -7.93 -10.03
C ILE A 51 9.96 -7.53 -9.69
N ARG A 52 10.92 -7.78 -10.61
CA ARG A 52 12.31 -7.38 -10.40
C ARG A 52 12.47 -5.86 -10.35
N ALA A 53 11.84 -5.14 -11.29
CA ALA A 53 11.90 -3.68 -11.36
C ALA A 53 11.22 -3.03 -10.13
N GLY A 54 10.05 -3.51 -9.71
CA GLY A 54 9.37 -3.02 -8.52
C GLY A 54 10.20 -3.23 -7.26
N ARG A 55 10.81 -4.41 -7.09
CA ARG A 55 11.74 -4.68 -5.99
C ARG A 55 12.94 -3.74 -6.00
N LEU A 56 13.52 -3.49 -7.16
CA LEU A 56 14.66 -2.61 -7.33
C LEU A 56 14.30 -1.16 -7.00
N LEU A 57 13.20 -0.64 -7.55
CA LEU A 57 12.72 0.71 -7.29
C LEU A 57 12.44 0.96 -5.79
N MET A 58 11.97 -0.04 -5.07
CA MET A 58 11.69 0.07 -3.63
C MET A 58 12.91 -0.11 -2.74
N SER A 59 14.07 -0.48 -3.31
CA SER A 59 15.31 -0.68 -2.57
C SER A 59 15.98 0.62 -2.13
N LYS A 60 17.00 0.50 -1.27
CA LYS A 60 17.84 1.63 -0.80
C LYS A 60 18.52 2.41 -1.93
N ASP A 61 18.78 1.76 -3.06
CA ASP A 61 19.50 2.38 -4.17
C ASP A 61 18.62 3.38 -4.94
N TYR A 62 17.29 3.36 -4.71
CA TYR A 62 16.31 4.21 -5.39
C TYR A 62 15.37 4.92 -4.41
N PHE A 63 14.16 4.43 -4.23
CA PHE A 63 13.13 5.14 -3.42
C PHE A 63 13.18 4.83 -1.93
N ASP A 64 13.91 3.82 -1.53
CA ASP A 64 14.12 3.40 -0.13
C ASP A 64 12.80 3.32 0.68
N CYS A 65 11.79 2.68 0.09
CA CYS A 65 10.46 2.61 0.69
C CYS A 65 10.46 1.99 2.09
N PHE A 66 11.36 1.02 2.32
CA PHE A 66 11.45 0.30 3.59
C PHE A 66 12.22 1.05 4.68
N SER A 67 12.76 2.25 4.39
CA SER A 67 13.24 3.15 5.44
C SER A 67 12.10 3.69 6.32
N CYS A 68 10.88 3.76 5.77
CA CYS A 68 9.70 4.20 6.49
C CYS A 68 8.65 3.10 6.68
N HIS A 69 8.50 2.20 5.69
CA HIS A 69 7.49 1.15 5.70
C HIS A 69 7.99 -0.15 6.30
N GLN A 70 7.13 -0.80 7.10
CA GLN A 70 7.38 -2.16 7.55
C GLN A 70 7.25 -3.17 6.39
N GLN A 71 7.94 -4.29 6.51
CA GLN A 71 7.84 -5.44 5.62
C GLN A 71 7.68 -6.72 6.47
N GLY A 72 6.45 -7.01 6.87
CA GLY A 72 6.18 -8.11 7.79
C GLY A 72 6.91 -7.93 9.12
N ASP A 73 7.77 -8.87 9.47
CA ASP A 73 8.56 -8.83 10.72
C ASP A 73 9.75 -7.86 10.68
N LYS A 74 10.03 -7.26 9.53
CA LYS A 74 11.11 -6.29 9.38
C LYS A 74 10.60 -4.89 9.62
N ASN A 75 11.16 -4.25 10.62
CA ASN A 75 10.81 -2.88 11.01
C ASN A 75 11.78 -1.87 10.40
N PRO A 76 11.30 -0.66 10.06
CA PRO A 76 12.16 0.47 9.76
C PRO A 76 13.06 0.84 10.94
N GLU A 77 14.12 1.58 10.67
CA GLU A 77 14.93 2.19 11.71
C GLU A 77 14.16 3.34 12.40
N GLY A 78 14.52 3.61 13.64
CA GLY A 78 13.91 4.71 14.42
C GLY A 78 12.64 4.33 15.20
N PRO A 79 12.01 5.34 15.83
CA PRO A 79 10.91 5.10 16.74
C PRO A 79 9.62 4.70 16.01
N PRO A 80 8.84 3.77 16.59
CA PRO A 80 7.64 3.20 15.96
C PRO A 80 6.56 4.22 15.56
N GLU A 81 6.53 5.37 16.22
CA GLU A 81 5.57 6.45 15.93
C GLU A 81 5.80 7.08 14.54
N GLY A 82 7.01 6.90 13.99
CA GLY A 82 7.38 7.34 12.66
C GLY A 82 7.12 6.31 11.56
N TRP A 83 6.80 5.07 11.91
CA TRP A 83 6.67 3.99 10.93
C TRP A 83 5.41 4.13 10.07
N ALA A 84 5.59 3.92 8.79
CA ALA A 84 4.51 3.83 7.83
C ALA A 84 3.91 2.41 7.81
N PRO A 85 2.70 2.23 7.25
CA PRO A 85 2.01 0.94 7.23
C PRO A 85 2.85 -0.20 6.62
N ASP A 86 2.63 -1.41 7.12
CA ASP A 86 3.27 -2.63 6.63
C ASP A 86 2.82 -2.95 5.19
N LEU A 87 3.78 -2.94 4.26
CA LEU A 87 3.55 -3.18 2.85
C LEU A 87 3.28 -4.66 2.51
N SER A 88 3.64 -5.60 3.39
CA SER A 88 3.27 -7.01 3.22
C SER A 88 1.75 -7.23 3.26
N LEU A 89 1.00 -6.28 3.79
CA LEU A 89 -0.45 -6.29 3.86
C LEU A 89 -1.13 -5.66 2.64
N ALA A 90 -0.38 -5.14 1.68
CA ALA A 90 -0.92 -4.39 0.54
C ALA A 90 -1.99 -5.20 -0.22
N LYS A 91 -1.71 -6.46 -0.58
CA LYS A 91 -2.65 -7.35 -1.27
C LYS A 91 -3.97 -7.52 -0.53
N ARG A 92 -3.94 -7.56 0.79
CA ARG A 92 -5.12 -7.79 1.64
C ARG A 92 -5.93 -6.54 1.91
N ARG A 93 -5.36 -5.35 1.71
CA ARG A 93 -5.94 -4.07 2.18
C ARG A 93 -6.13 -3.04 1.09
N LEU A 94 -5.36 -3.12 0.01
CA LEU A 94 -5.32 -2.08 -1.01
C LEU A 94 -5.76 -2.64 -2.37
N ARG A 95 -6.24 -1.75 -3.21
CA ARG A 95 -6.55 -2.04 -4.61
C ARG A 95 -5.38 -1.60 -5.50
N PRO A 96 -4.98 -2.37 -6.53
CA PRO A 96 -3.91 -1.98 -7.45
C PRO A 96 -4.09 -0.58 -8.02
N VAL A 97 -5.31 -0.23 -8.47
CA VAL A 97 -5.63 1.10 -9.01
C VAL A 97 -5.41 2.21 -7.98
N TRP A 98 -5.72 1.96 -6.71
CA TRP A 98 -5.48 2.93 -5.64
C TRP A 98 -3.98 3.09 -5.37
N ILE A 99 -3.22 1.98 -5.35
CA ILE A 99 -1.76 2.02 -5.18
C ILE A 99 -1.12 2.87 -6.29
N ALA A 100 -1.50 2.63 -7.55
CA ALA A 100 -0.98 3.39 -8.68
C ALA A 100 -1.29 4.89 -8.56
N LYS A 101 -2.54 5.23 -8.20
CA LYS A 101 -2.93 6.63 -7.96
C LYS A 101 -2.13 7.27 -6.81
N TRP A 102 -1.94 6.52 -5.73
CA TRP A 102 -1.19 6.98 -4.56
C TRP A 102 0.28 7.22 -4.88
N LEU A 103 0.94 6.28 -5.55
CA LEU A 103 2.35 6.41 -5.95
C LEU A 103 2.58 7.58 -6.89
N LYS A 104 1.61 7.87 -7.76
CA LYS A 104 1.73 8.96 -8.72
C LYS A 104 1.79 10.34 -8.04
N ASP A 105 0.94 10.58 -7.04
CA ASP A 105 0.90 11.85 -6.30
C ASP A 105 0.24 11.65 -4.93
N PRO A 106 1.00 11.26 -3.90
CA PRO A 106 0.46 11.05 -2.56
C PRO A 106 -0.13 12.33 -1.96
N GLN A 107 0.49 13.49 -2.21
CA GLN A 107 0.05 14.77 -1.66
C GLN A 107 -1.29 15.24 -2.23
N LYS A 108 -1.59 14.86 -3.48
CA LYS A 108 -2.89 15.16 -4.10
C LYS A 108 -3.99 14.26 -3.54
N VAL A 109 -3.66 13.01 -3.15
CA VAL A 109 -4.63 12.08 -2.58
C VAL A 109 -4.91 12.41 -1.13
N GLU A 110 -3.86 12.70 -0.36
CA GLU A 110 -3.92 13.05 1.07
C GLU A 110 -2.96 14.21 1.36
N PRO A 111 -3.44 15.46 1.33
CA PRO A 111 -2.62 16.63 1.62
C PRO A 111 -2.01 16.56 3.02
N GLY A 112 -0.70 16.80 3.12
CA GLY A 112 0.04 16.73 4.38
C GLY A 112 0.53 15.34 4.77
N THR A 113 0.35 14.32 3.93
CA THR A 113 0.97 13.00 4.15
C THR A 113 2.50 13.12 4.22
N LYS A 114 3.11 12.31 5.08
CA LYS A 114 4.59 12.26 5.19
C LYS A 114 5.25 11.51 4.02
N MET A 115 4.49 10.74 3.25
CA MET A 115 5.02 10.05 2.09
C MET A 115 5.44 11.05 1.01
N PRO A 116 6.72 11.03 0.57
CA PRO A 116 7.17 11.93 -0.48
C PRO A 116 6.58 11.55 -1.85
N SER A 117 6.51 12.53 -2.75
CA SER A 117 6.21 12.29 -4.16
C SER A 117 7.49 11.94 -4.90
N TYR A 118 7.55 10.76 -5.49
CA TYR A 118 8.69 10.29 -6.28
C TYR A 118 8.53 10.62 -7.76
N TYR A 119 7.30 10.92 -8.17
CA TYR A 119 6.97 11.24 -9.56
C TYR A 119 6.40 12.67 -9.68
N PRO A 120 6.66 13.36 -10.82
CA PRO A 120 7.58 12.97 -11.89
C PRO A 120 9.04 12.98 -11.43
N GLY A 121 9.88 12.16 -12.06
CA GLY A 121 11.33 12.14 -11.79
C GLY A 121 11.87 10.78 -11.33
N GLY A 122 11.19 9.70 -11.68
CA GLY A 122 11.71 8.34 -11.44
C GLY A 122 13.02 8.07 -12.21
N PRO A 123 13.81 7.04 -11.81
CA PRO A 123 15.12 6.74 -12.37
C PRO A 123 15.03 6.32 -13.84
N ASP A 124 15.89 6.88 -14.68
CA ASP A 124 15.88 6.65 -16.14
C ASP A 124 16.35 5.23 -16.53
N ASP A 125 17.16 4.60 -15.71
CA ASP A 125 17.76 3.29 -15.95
C ASP A 125 16.81 2.11 -15.63
N VAL A 126 15.69 2.38 -14.96
CA VAL A 126 14.69 1.35 -14.67
C VAL A 126 13.47 1.52 -15.59
N LEU A 127 13.15 0.48 -16.37
CA LEU A 127 12.04 0.46 -17.32
C LEU A 127 12.04 1.65 -18.31
N GLY A 128 13.23 2.20 -18.61
CA GLY A 128 13.45 3.31 -19.52
C GLY A 128 12.88 4.64 -19.02
N GLY A 129 12.88 4.87 -17.72
CA GLY A 129 12.40 6.11 -17.10
C GLY A 129 10.88 6.34 -17.22
N LYS A 130 10.13 5.34 -17.69
CA LYS A 130 8.69 5.51 -17.92
C LYS A 130 7.92 5.39 -16.61
N GLU A 131 7.46 6.54 -16.10
CA GLU A 131 6.71 6.66 -14.85
C GLU A 131 5.59 5.61 -14.70
N ASP A 132 4.69 5.53 -15.67
CA ASP A 132 3.54 4.61 -15.58
C ASP A 132 4.01 3.12 -15.51
N ARG A 133 5.11 2.76 -16.18
CA ARG A 133 5.68 1.40 -16.11
C ARG A 133 6.33 1.14 -14.75
N GLN A 134 7.00 2.13 -14.18
CA GLN A 134 7.61 2.03 -12.86
C GLN A 134 6.55 1.91 -11.77
N ILE A 135 5.51 2.75 -11.81
CA ILE A 135 4.37 2.68 -10.90
C ILE A 135 3.67 1.33 -10.99
N GLN A 136 3.45 0.82 -12.21
CA GLN A 136 2.87 -0.50 -12.40
C GLN A 136 3.77 -1.60 -11.82
N ALA A 137 5.08 -1.53 -12.03
CA ALA A 137 6.02 -2.52 -11.49
C ALA A 137 6.06 -2.53 -9.96
N ILE A 138 6.03 -1.36 -9.31
CA ILE A 138 5.92 -1.25 -7.85
C ILE A 138 4.57 -1.84 -7.38
N THR A 139 3.48 -1.52 -8.07
CA THR A 139 2.14 -2.04 -7.75
C THR A 139 2.13 -3.57 -7.84
N ASP A 140 2.65 -4.13 -8.92
CA ASP A 140 2.73 -5.58 -9.14
C ASP A 140 3.57 -6.26 -8.06
N TYR A 141 4.72 -5.67 -7.70
CA TYR A 141 5.56 -6.19 -6.63
C TYR A 141 4.85 -6.16 -5.27
N LEU A 142 4.20 -5.06 -4.91
CA LEU A 142 3.46 -4.93 -3.65
C LEU A 142 2.31 -5.92 -3.53
N MET A 143 1.59 -6.17 -4.62
CA MET A 143 0.48 -7.12 -4.63
C MET A 143 0.96 -8.59 -4.50
N HIS A 144 2.25 -8.86 -4.67
CA HIS A 144 2.86 -10.19 -4.54
C HIS A 144 3.87 -10.29 -3.38
N LEU A 145 4.08 -9.21 -2.63
CA LEU A 145 5.09 -9.16 -1.57
C LEU A 145 4.83 -10.14 -0.40
N GLY A 146 3.59 -10.48 -0.12
CA GLY A 146 3.18 -11.35 0.98
C GLY A 146 2.96 -12.82 0.62
N GLU A 147 3.31 -13.26 -0.58
CA GLU A 147 3.05 -14.61 -1.10
C GLU A 147 4.18 -15.64 -0.89
N ARG A 148 5.07 -15.44 0.08
CA ARG A 148 6.12 -16.41 0.43
C ARG A 148 5.77 -17.19 1.67
#